data_4e08a83d605eca387725928a7666109f
#
_entry.id   4e08a83d605eca387725928a7666109f
#
_cell.length_a   1.000
_cell.length_b   1.000
_cell.length_c   1.000
_cell.angle_alpha   90.00
_cell.angle_beta   90.00
_cell.angle_gamma   90.00
#
_symmetry.space_group_name_H-M   'P 1'
#
loop_
_entity.id
_entity.type
_entity.pdbx_description
1 polymer ?
#
loop_
_entity_poly.entity_id
_entity_poly.type
_entity_poly.pdbx_seq_one_letter_code
_entity_poly.pdbx_strand_id
1 'polypeptide(L)'
;MRLLFLAASLLLTSACAPQQVSVTTPATPSRGPIAPGTPASTKTNTVDPGSARVAKSDTTARPAWLKARIAAVLSERKRNPITRILRYQYEGKDVYYQSAPCCDQYSQVFDTKGKLVCQPDGGITGKGDGQCPDFEKNKSNEKLVWQDPR
;
A
#
# COMPACT_ATOMS: atom_id res chain seq x y z
N MET A 1 53.86 -28.80 -23.24
CA MET A 1 54.19 -27.56 -22.46
C MET A 1 53.14 -27.38 -21.40
N ARG A 2 53.49 -27.63 -20.11
CA ARG A 2 52.57 -27.53 -18.96
C ARG A 2 52.80 -26.14 -18.34
N LEU A 3 51.76 -25.30 -18.33
CA LEU A 3 51.75 -24.05 -17.53
C LEU A 3 50.95 -24.31 -16.25
N LEU A 4 51.64 -24.29 -15.14
CA LEU A 4 51.11 -24.24 -13.77
C LEU A 4 50.71 -22.79 -13.44
N PHE A 5 49.42 -22.55 -13.17
CA PHE A 5 48.95 -21.29 -12.52
C PHE A 5 48.74 -21.55 -11.05
N LEU A 6 49.61 -20.94 -10.22
CA LEU A 6 49.50 -20.83 -8.79
C LEU A 6 48.39 -19.83 -8.44
N ALA A 7 47.35 -20.28 -7.78
CA ALA A 7 46.31 -19.43 -7.20
C ALA A 7 46.74 -19.00 -5.80
N ALA A 8 46.97 -17.68 -5.62
CA ALA A 8 47.17 -17.07 -4.32
C ALA A 8 45.82 -16.69 -3.71
N SER A 9 45.39 -17.39 -2.66
CA SER A 9 44.20 -17.05 -1.87
C SER A 9 44.52 -15.98 -0.86
N LEU A 10 43.94 -14.77 -1.03
CA LEU A 10 43.95 -13.71 -0.02
C LEU A 10 42.72 -13.87 0.89
N LEU A 11 42.96 -14.23 2.15
CA LEU A 11 41.95 -14.25 3.20
C LEU A 11 41.81 -12.84 3.79
N LEU A 12 40.70 -12.12 3.45
CA LEU A 12 40.33 -10.90 4.18
C LEU A 12 39.45 -11.29 5.37
N THR A 13 40.01 -11.20 6.56
CA THR A 13 39.28 -11.26 7.84
C THR A 13 38.65 -9.91 8.13
N SER A 14 37.34 -9.77 7.95
CA SER A 14 36.60 -8.58 8.36
C SER A 14 36.22 -8.72 9.83
N ALA A 15 36.84 -7.91 10.70
CA ALA A 15 36.50 -7.80 12.12
C ALA A 15 35.24 -6.90 12.27
N CYS A 16 34.12 -7.49 12.62
CA CYS A 16 32.92 -6.75 13.07
C CYS A 16 33.15 -6.31 14.53
N ALA A 17 33.32 -5.01 14.77
CA ALA A 17 33.28 -4.41 16.10
C ALA A 17 31.81 -4.17 16.50
N PRO A 18 31.36 -4.57 17.70
CA PRO A 18 30.03 -4.25 18.19
C PRO A 18 29.97 -2.77 18.59
N GLN A 19 29.07 -1.99 17.91
CA GLN A 19 28.76 -0.64 18.35
C GLN A 19 27.79 -0.72 19.54
N GLN A 20 28.24 -0.25 20.70
CA GLN A 20 27.37 -0.05 21.87
C GLN A 20 26.51 1.17 21.64
N VAL A 21 25.21 0.95 21.54
CA VAL A 21 24.20 2.03 21.53
C VAL A 21 23.95 2.44 22.98
N SER A 22 24.39 3.64 23.35
CA SER A 22 24.07 4.25 24.65
C SER A 22 22.61 4.68 24.65
N VAL A 23 21.77 3.98 25.40
CA VAL A 23 20.37 4.36 25.64
C VAL A 23 20.38 5.50 26.67
N THR A 24 20.12 6.73 26.22
CA THR A 24 19.90 7.87 27.11
C THR A 24 18.46 7.80 27.63
N THR A 25 18.30 7.49 28.90
CA THR A 25 16.98 7.53 29.58
C THR A 25 16.50 8.97 29.68
N PRO A 26 15.29 9.32 29.20
CA PRO A 26 14.77 10.66 29.39
C PRO A 26 14.44 10.90 30.88
N ALA A 27 14.91 12.03 31.41
CA ALA A 27 14.62 12.46 32.76
C ALA A 27 13.12 12.66 32.98
N THR A 28 12.59 12.11 34.06
CA THR A 28 11.21 12.29 34.50
C THR A 28 10.95 13.77 34.84
N PRO A 29 9.95 14.43 34.24
CA PRO A 29 9.61 15.80 34.62
C PRO A 29 8.97 15.82 36.01
N SER A 30 9.53 16.66 36.86
CA SER A 30 9.03 16.95 38.20
C SER A 30 7.59 17.46 38.18
N ARG A 31 6.74 16.85 38.99
CA ARG A 31 5.32 17.13 39.11
C ARG A 31 5.14 18.43 39.92
N GLY A 32 4.82 19.54 39.24
CA GLY A 32 4.36 20.79 39.88
C GLY A 32 2.91 20.69 40.35
N PRO A 33 2.48 21.54 41.30
CA PRO A 33 1.13 21.46 41.89
C PRO A 33 0.06 21.80 40.86
N ILE A 34 -0.98 20.98 40.80
CA ILE A 34 -2.14 21.11 39.92
C ILE A 34 -3.07 22.16 40.49
N ALA A 35 -3.25 23.29 39.80
CA ALA A 35 -4.34 24.21 40.02
C ALA A 35 -5.66 23.63 39.46
N PRO A 36 -6.82 23.83 40.09
CA PRO A 36 -8.10 23.34 39.59
C PRO A 36 -8.47 24.07 38.31
N GLY A 37 -8.30 23.42 37.19
CA GLY A 37 -8.70 23.91 35.87
C GLY A 37 -10.19 23.72 35.64
N THR A 38 -10.84 24.80 35.25
CA THR A 38 -12.21 24.88 34.71
C THR A 38 -12.44 23.77 33.64
N PRO A 39 -13.59 23.08 33.64
CA PRO A 39 -13.86 22.06 32.65
C PRO A 39 -13.92 22.69 31.26
N ALA A 40 -12.93 22.33 30.41
CA ALA A 40 -12.94 22.68 29.01
C ALA A 40 -14.11 21.98 28.35
N SER A 41 -14.95 22.74 27.66
CA SER A 41 -16.01 22.24 26.78
C SER A 41 -15.47 21.11 25.87
N THR A 42 -15.95 19.92 26.12
CA THR A 42 -15.77 18.79 25.22
C THR A 42 -16.42 19.13 23.88
N LYS A 43 -15.63 19.60 22.91
CA LYS A 43 -16.08 19.60 21.54
C LYS A 43 -16.26 18.12 21.18
N THR A 44 -17.50 17.66 21.22
CA THR A 44 -17.91 16.41 20.65
C THR A 44 -17.51 16.46 19.18
N ASN A 45 -16.43 15.78 18.84
CA ASN A 45 -16.14 15.44 17.43
C ASN A 45 -17.28 14.53 16.99
N THR A 46 -18.37 15.13 16.54
CA THR A 46 -19.35 14.43 15.73
C THR A 46 -18.64 14.07 14.45
N VAL A 47 -18.08 12.86 14.42
CA VAL A 47 -17.67 12.23 13.16
C VAL A 47 -18.96 12.10 12.38
N ASP A 48 -19.14 12.99 11.40
CA ASP A 48 -20.22 12.91 10.45
C ASP A 48 -20.13 11.56 9.73
N PRO A 49 -21.06 10.59 9.96
CA PRO A 49 -21.03 9.30 9.30
C PRO A 49 -21.41 9.40 7.81
N GLY A 50 -21.61 10.62 7.30
CA GLY A 50 -22.15 10.88 5.97
C GLY A 50 -21.14 11.00 4.84
N SER A 51 -19.82 10.90 5.07
CA SER A 51 -18.83 11.08 4.00
C SER A 51 -18.15 9.81 3.52
N ALA A 52 -18.69 8.64 3.83
CA ALA A 52 -18.40 7.47 3.01
C ALA A 52 -19.03 7.71 1.64
N ARG A 53 -18.25 8.24 0.68
CA ARG A 53 -18.65 8.24 -0.73
C ARG A 53 -18.97 6.79 -1.08
N VAL A 54 -20.25 6.46 -1.11
CA VAL A 54 -20.72 5.14 -1.57
C VAL A 54 -20.32 5.06 -3.05
N ALA A 55 -19.21 4.36 -3.31
CA ALA A 55 -18.78 4.15 -4.68
C ALA A 55 -19.93 3.51 -5.46
N LYS A 56 -20.35 4.16 -6.54
CA LYS A 56 -21.44 3.67 -7.38
C LYS A 56 -21.13 2.24 -7.81
N SER A 57 -22.01 1.29 -7.46
CA SER A 57 -21.79 -0.11 -7.82
C SER A 57 -21.77 -0.29 -9.33
N ASP A 58 -20.78 -1.04 -9.83
CA ASP A 58 -20.68 -1.39 -11.23
C ASP A 58 -21.55 -2.61 -11.53
N THR A 59 -22.60 -2.41 -12.33
CA THR A 59 -23.51 -3.46 -12.78
C THR A 59 -23.03 -4.14 -14.06
N THR A 60 -21.90 -3.73 -14.64
CA THR A 60 -21.33 -4.34 -15.84
C THR A 60 -20.92 -5.78 -15.58
N ALA A 61 -21.19 -6.69 -16.55
CA ALA A 61 -20.78 -8.08 -16.43
C ALA A 61 -19.26 -8.19 -16.29
N ARG A 62 -18.80 -8.94 -15.27
CA ARG A 62 -17.37 -9.12 -14.99
C ARG A 62 -16.70 -9.98 -16.06
N PRO A 63 -15.63 -9.53 -16.72
CA PRO A 63 -14.85 -10.33 -17.67
C PRO A 63 -14.30 -11.61 -17.03
N ALA A 64 -14.03 -12.63 -17.83
CA ALA A 64 -13.51 -13.92 -17.32
C ALA A 64 -12.20 -13.77 -16.54
N TRP A 65 -11.27 -12.96 -17.03
CA TRP A 65 -10.01 -12.67 -16.35
C TRP A 65 -10.21 -12.06 -14.95
N LEU A 66 -11.20 -11.18 -14.82
CA LEU A 66 -11.50 -10.53 -13.54
C LEU A 66 -12.12 -11.51 -12.53
N LYS A 67 -12.97 -12.43 -13.01
CA LYS A 67 -13.51 -13.52 -12.18
C LYS A 67 -12.39 -14.42 -11.67
N ALA A 68 -11.44 -14.78 -12.53
CA ALA A 68 -10.27 -15.57 -12.15
C ALA A 68 -9.40 -14.84 -11.11
N ARG A 69 -9.21 -13.53 -11.29
CA ARG A 69 -8.47 -12.70 -10.34
C ARG A 69 -9.14 -12.63 -8.97
N ILE A 70 -10.44 -12.44 -8.93
CA ILE A 70 -11.24 -12.46 -7.69
C ILE A 70 -11.10 -13.83 -7.01
N ALA A 71 -11.20 -14.93 -7.76
CA ALA A 71 -11.03 -16.27 -7.22
C ALA A 71 -9.63 -16.46 -6.62
N ALA A 72 -8.59 -15.96 -7.26
CA ALA A 72 -7.22 -15.98 -6.74
C ALA A 72 -7.11 -15.23 -5.41
N VAL A 73 -7.69 -14.03 -5.29
CA VAL A 73 -7.71 -13.28 -4.02
C VAL A 73 -8.45 -14.06 -2.93
N LEU A 74 -9.57 -14.70 -3.26
CA LEU A 74 -10.37 -15.48 -2.31
C LEU A 74 -9.67 -16.77 -1.85
N SER A 75 -8.77 -17.33 -2.65
CA SER A 75 -7.97 -18.50 -2.27
C SER A 75 -6.83 -18.17 -1.30
N GLU A 76 -6.46 -16.91 -1.21
CA GLU A 76 -5.43 -16.44 -0.27
C GLU A 76 -6.03 -16.15 1.11
N ARG A 77 -5.15 -15.93 2.09
CA ARG A 77 -5.56 -15.45 3.42
C ARG A 77 -6.20 -14.06 3.29
N LYS A 78 -7.26 -13.80 4.07
CA LYS A 78 -7.85 -12.46 4.18
C LYS A 78 -6.76 -11.41 4.44
N ARG A 79 -6.81 -10.32 3.71
CA ARG A 79 -5.85 -9.21 3.80
C ARG A 79 -6.39 -8.08 4.68
N ASN A 80 -5.48 -7.30 5.23
CA ASN A 80 -5.81 -6.06 5.94
C ASN A 80 -4.83 -4.96 5.46
N PRO A 81 -5.32 -3.93 4.78
CA PRO A 81 -6.72 -3.65 4.40
C PRO A 81 -7.30 -4.68 3.42
N ILE A 82 -8.63 -4.80 3.41
CA ILE A 82 -9.35 -5.70 2.50
C ILE A 82 -9.12 -5.32 1.04
N THR A 83 -9.02 -6.32 0.17
CA THR A 83 -8.83 -6.07 -1.27
C THR A 83 -10.09 -5.48 -1.89
N ARG A 84 -9.91 -4.43 -2.68
CA ARG A 84 -10.96 -3.79 -3.47
C ARG A 84 -10.56 -3.74 -4.93
N ILE A 85 -11.53 -3.92 -5.81
CA ILE A 85 -11.37 -3.72 -7.25
C ILE A 85 -12.35 -2.64 -7.68
N LEU A 86 -11.81 -1.57 -8.25
CA LEU A 86 -12.57 -0.42 -8.73
C LEU A 86 -12.34 -0.28 -10.25
N ARG A 87 -13.35 0.21 -10.94
CA ARG A 87 -13.21 0.62 -12.33
C ARG A 87 -13.14 2.14 -12.40
N TYR A 88 -12.23 2.63 -13.21
CA TYR A 88 -12.04 4.04 -13.52
C TYR A 88 -12.01 4.28 -15.02
N GLN A 89 -12.19 5.52 -15.42
CA GLN A 89 -11.70 6.02 -16.71
C GLN A 89 -10.34 6.69 -16.48
N TYR A 90 -9.35 6.27 -17.25
CA TYR A 90 -8.00 6.83 -17.27
C TYR A 90 -7.54 6.96 -18.71
N GLU A 91 -7.12 8.16 -19.12
CA GLU A 91 -6.75 8.47 -20.50
C GLU A 91 -7.82 8.06 -21.54
N GLY A 92 -9.10 8.28 -21.21
CA GLY A 92 -10.23 7.94 -22.07
C GLY A 92 -10.53 6.43 -22.19
N LYS A 93 -9.87 5.58 -21.43
CA LYS A 93 -10.07 4.12 -21.43
C LYS A 93 -10.59 3.65 -20.08
N ASP A 94 -11.43 2.61 -20.12
CA ASP A 94 -11.80 1.90 -18.88
C ASP A 94 -10.63 1.07 -18.38
N VAL A 95 -10.32 1.21 -17.11
CA VAL A 95 -9.27 0.46 -16.42
C VAL A 95 -9.79 -0.10 -15.09
N TYR A 96 -9.16 -1.15 -14.59
CA TYR A 96 -9.48 -1.79 -13.33
C TYR A 96 -8.32 -1.63 -12.36
N TYR A 97 -8.56 -0.96 -11.26
CA TYR A 97 -7.60 -0.77 -10.18
C TYR A 97 -7.85 -1.79 -9.09
N GLN A 98 -6.83 -2.53 -8.69
CA GLN A 98 -6.85 -3.40 -7.53
C GLN A 98 -5.99 -2.77 -6.43
N SER A 99 -6.57 -2.58 -5.23
CA SER A 99 -5.84 -2.06 -4.08
C SER A 99 -4.67 -2.97 -3.68
N ALA A 100 -3.61 -2.35 -3.17
CA ALA A 100 -2.46 -3.07 -2.62
C ALA A 100 -2.89 -4.05 -1.52
N PRO A 101 -2.22 -5.21 -1.41
CA PRO A 101 -2.50 -6.17 -0.34
C PRO A 101 -2.18 -5.65 1.05
N CYS A 102 -1.10 -4.91 1.18
CA CYS A 102 -0.59 -4.30 2.41
C CYS A 102 0.62 -3.42 2.10
N CYS A 103 0.81 -2.45 2.97
CA CYS A 103 2.08 -1.79 3.31
C CYS A 103 2.86 -1.29 2.07
N ASP A 104 4.03 -1.89 1.80
CA ASP A 104 4.91 -1.49 0.70
C ASP A 104 4.61 -2.23 -0.61
N GLN A 105 3.50 -2.98 -0.68
CA GLN A 105 3.11 -3.65 -1.91
C GLN A 105 2.42 -2.68 -2.86
N TYR A 106 2.55 -2.97 -4.15
CA TYR A 106 1.96 -2.14 -5.18
C TYR A 106 0.47 -2.41 -5.35
N SER A 107 -0.32 -1.35 -5.57
CA SER A 107 -1.60 -1.45 -6.25
C SER A 107 -1.37 -1.76 -7.73
N GLN A 108 -2.39 -2.18 -8.43
CA GLN A 108 -2.27 -2.63 -9.81
C GLN A 108 -3.41 -2.09 -10.66
N VAL A 109 -3.06 -1.57 -11.83
CA VAL A 109 -4.03 -1.12 -12.85
C VAL A 109 -3.97 -2.05 -14.04
N PHE A 110 -5.14 -2.57 -14.44
CA PHE A 110 -5.31 -3.48 -15.56
C PHE A 110 -6.20 -2.85 -16.62
N ASP A 111 -5.95 -3.17 -17.88
CA ASP A 111 -6.85 -2.84 -18.97
C ASP A 111 -8.10 -3.75 -18.97
N THR A 112 -9.03 -3.52 -19.89
CA THR A 112 -10.25 -4.31 -20.05
C THR A 112 -10.02 -5.77 -20.41
N LYS A 113 -8.81 -6.12 -20.87
CA LYS A 113 -8.38 -7.48 -21.22
C LYS A 113 -7.65 -8.18 -20.07
N GLY A 114 -7.36 -7.47 -18.98
CA GLY A 114 -6.63 -7.99 -17.81
C GLY A 114 -5.11 -7.90 -17.92
N LYS A 115 -4.59 -7.15 -18.90
CA LYS A 115 -3.16 -6.87 -18.98
C LYS A 115 -2.82 -5.78 -17.96
N LEU A 116 -1.74 -5.99 -17.19
CA LEU A 116 -1.20 -4.97 -16.29
C LEU A 116 -0.73 -3.76 -17.11
N VAL A 117 -1.24 -2.59 -16.76
CA VAL A 117 -0.89 -1.30 -17.38
C VAL A 117 0.22 -0.63 -16.58
N CYS A 118 0.02 -0.49 -15.26
CA CYS A 118 0.97 0.15 -14.36
C CYS A 118 0.63 -0.16 -12.90
N GLN A 119 1.49 0.31 -11.99
CA GLN A 119 1.33 0.24 -10.55
C GLN A 119 1.44 1.66 -9.96
N PRO A 120 0.32 2.39 -9.82
CA PRO A 120 0.33 3.83 -9.58
C PRO A 120 0.81 4.24 -8.19
N ASP A 121 0.67 3.36 -7.22
CA ASP A 121 1.04 3.62 -5.82
C ASP A 121 1.64 2.37 -5.15
N GLY A 122 2.15 2.55 -3.94
CA GLY A 122 2.82 1.50 -3.17
C GLY A 122 4.32 1.45 -3.45
N GLY A 123 4.96 0.34 -3.02
CA GLY A 123 6.40 0.22 -2.96
C GLY A 123 7.01 1.06 -1.84
N ILE A 124 8.31 0.93 -1.60
CA ILE A 124 9.04 1.62 -0.51
C ILE A 124 8.89 3.15 -0.57
N THR A 125 8.78 3.71 -1.78
CA THR A 125 8.65 5.16 -1.98
C THR A 125 7.20 5.65 -1.98
N GLY A 126 6.22 4.75 -2.05
CA GLY A 126 4.80 5.08 -2.21
C GLY A 126 4.43 5.62 -3.60
N LYS A 127 5.39 5.74 -4.52
CA LYS A 127 5.19 6.38 -5.84
C LYS A 127 4.88 5.40 -6.96
N GLY A 128 4.68 4.13 -6.64
CA GLY A 128 4.42 3.11 -7.65
C GLY A 128 5.65 2.78 -8.51
N ASP A 129 5.38 2.27 -9.72
CA ASP A 129 6.40 1.88 -10.69
C ASP A 129 6.83 3.02 -11.64
N GLY A 130 6.23 4.21 -11.48
CA GLY A 130 6.51 5.38 -12.30
C GLY A 130 5.92 5.36 -13.71
N GLN A 131 5.17 4.32 -14.11
CA GLN A 131 4.60 4.23 -15.45
C GLN A 131 3.30 5.05 -15.61
N CYS A 132 2.61 5.34 -14.50
CA CYS A 132 1.42 6.18 -14.49
C CYS A 132 1.41 7.14 -13.28
N PRO A 133 2.37 8.09 -13.22
CA PRO A 133 2.53 8.98 -12.06
C PRO A 133 1.33 9.89 -11.83
N ASP A 134 0.55 10.13 -12.86
CA ASP A 134 -0.64 11.02 -12.79
C ASP A 134 -1.95 10.24 -12.65
N PHE A 135 -1.92 8.94 -12.38
CA PHE A 135 -3.13 8.11 -12.28
C PHE A 135 -4.13 8.70 -11.28
N GLU A 136 -3.68 9.03 -10.08
CA GLU A 136 -4.53 9.62 -9.04
C GLU A 136 -5.19 10.94 -9.46
N LYS A 137 -4.47 11.75 -10.23
CA LYS A 137 -4.94 13.06 -10.69
C LYS A 137 -5.92 12.96 -11.87
N ASN A 138 -5.69 12.00 -12.77
CA ASN A 138 -6.39 11.93 -14.06
C ASN A 138 -7.46 10.83 -14.11
N LYS A 139 -7.54 9.95 -13.08
CA LYS A 139 -8.61 8.96 -12.98
C LYS A 139 -9.96 9.63 -12.69
N SER A 140 -11.01 9.11 -13.29
CA SER A 140 -12.39 9.60 -13.13
C SER A 140 -13.40 8.45 -13.15
N ASN A 141 -14.68 8.76 -12.92
CA ASN A 141 -15.78 7.79 -13.02
C ASN A 141 -15.60 6.53 -12.15
N GLU A 142 -15.19 6.72 -10.89
CA GLU A 142 -15.02 5.63 -9.94
C GLU A 142 -16.26 4.77 -9.77
N LYS A 143 -16.11 3.45 -9.92
CA LYS A 143 -17.15 2.46 -9.67
C LYS A 143 -16.57 1.27 -8.92
N LEU A 144 -17.20 0.88 -7.81
CA LEU A 144 -16.82 -0.34 -7.11
C LEU A 144 -17.28 -1.57 -7.89
N VAL A 145 -16.33 -2.39 -8.35
CA VAL A 145 -16.61 -3.63 -9.07
C VAL A 145 -16.71 -4.82 -8.11
N TRP A 146 -15.81 -4.86 -7.14
CA TRP A 146 -15.76 -5.92 -6.15
C TRP A 146 -14.97 -5.49 -4.91
N GLN A 147 -15.37 -6.03 -3.77
CA GLN A 147 -14.66 -5.91 -2.50
C GLN A 147 -14.65 -7.29 -1.85
N ASP A 148 -13.54 -7.65 -1.19
CA ASP A 148 -13.43 -8.90 -0.45
C ASP A 148 -14.51 -8.95 0.65
N PRO A 149 -15.45 -9.91 0.61
CA PRO A 149 -16.56 -9.96 1.56
C PRO A 149 -16.18 -10.55 2.93
N ARG A 150 -14.97 -11.07 3.07
CA ARG A 150 -14.50 -11.76 4.28
C ARG A 150 -14.12 -10.82 5.40
#